data_8dc1badd79dc2fbcb455ccd5a8896da1
#
_entry.id   8dc1badd79dc2fbcb455ccd5a8896da1
#
_cell.length_a   1.000
_cell.length_b   1.000
_cell.length_c   1.000
_cell.angle_alpha   90.00
_cell.angle_beta   90.00
_cell.angle_gamma   90.00
#
_symmetry.space_group_name_H-M   'P 1'
#
loop_
_entity.id
_entity.type
_entity.pdbx_description
1 polymer ?
#
loop_
_entity_poly.entity_id
_entity_poly.type
_entity_poly.pdbx_seq_one_letter_code
_entity_poly.pdbx_strand_id
1 'polypeptide(L)'
;MKNPETIKILFNNLAKRYDFFNRVISLGMQTRVKKKSLKLLNIEDGSNVLDICTGTGDLAFFINKINPNLNITGIDFSEKMLEIARAKQKDYQNNMKFFLADGRELPFEDDTFDIVTIGFGLRNIENYERVISEIHRVLKPKGQILNLDFSCDKSFANSVFDLLTSILTSFTSKKNSFRYLISSKKEFLSSTDLINLFRRKGFIFLKRKYFAFEVISAEVFRNNK
;
A
#
# COMPACT_ATOMS: atom_id res chain seq x y z
N MET A 1 11.37 -17.23 1.81
CA MET A 1 10.46 -17.09 0.65
C MET A 1 9.07 -16.67 1.15
N LYS A 2 8.50 -15.65 0.58
CA LYS A 2 7.18 -15.10 0.95
C LYS A 2 6.10 -15.95 0.26
N ASN A 3 5.72 -17.09 0.87
CA ASN A 3 4.67 -17.94 0.31
C ASN A 3 3.32 -17.19 0.31
N PRO A 4 2.68 -16.96 -0.85
CA PRO A 4 1.43 -16.20 -0.96
C PRO A 4 0.30 -16.76 -0.09
N GLU A 5 0.15 -18.08 0.00
CA GLU A 5 -0.87 -18.71 0.83
C GLU A 5 -0.65 -18.44 2.34
N THR A 6 0.60 -18.48 2.80
CA THR A 6 0.93 -18.14 4.19
C THR A 6 0.59 -16.70 4.51
N ILE A 7 0.88 -15.79 3.56
CA ILE A 7 0.58 -14.36 3.69
C ILE A 7 -0.95 -14.14 3.71
N LYS A 8 -1.68 -14.82 2.83
CA LYS A 8 -3.15 -14.77 2.78
C LYS A 8 -3.79 -15.24 4.09
N ILE A 9 -3.34 -16.36 4.63
CA ILE A 9 -3.81 -16.88 5.92
C ILE A 9 -3.51 -15.87 7.04
N LEU A 10 -2.32 -15.27 7.05
CA LEU A 10 -1.93 -14.26 8.03
C LEU A 10 -2.88 -13.06 8.01
N PHE A 11 -3.13 -12.46 6.83
CA PHE A 11 -4.01 -11.31 6.70
C PHE A 11 -5.47 -11.66 6.96
N ASN A 12 -5.94 -12.83 6.53
CA ASN A 12 -7.26 -13.31 6.85
C ASN A 12 -7.49 -13.43 8.38
N ASN A 13 -6.48 -13.89 9.13
CA ASN A 13 -6.58 -14.02 10.59
C ASN A 13 -6.47 -12.67 11.33
N LEU A 14 -5.85 -11.69 10.70
CA LEU A 14 -5.71 -10.34 11.24
C LEU A 14 -6.90 -9.44 10.91
N ALA A 15 -7.66 -9.72 9.86
CA ALA A 15 -8.62 -8.81 9.24
C ALA A 15 -9.53 -8.10 10.26
N LYS A 16 -10.24 -8.84 11.13
CA LYS A 16 -11.19 -8.28 12.12
C LYS A 16 -10.56 -7.29 13.12
N ARG A 17 -9.26 -7.35 13.33
CA ARG A 17 -8.53 -6.51 14.29
C ARG A 17 -7.45 -5.67 13.62
N TYR A 18 -7.35 -5.73 12.31
CA TYR A 18 -6.27 -5.10 11.56
C TYR A 18 -6.21 -3.60 11.78
N ASP A 19 -7.34 -2.91 11.62
CA ASP A 19 -7.42 -1.47 11.79
C ASP A 19 -7.13 -1.04 13.23
N PHE A 20 -7.66 -1.80 14.21
CA PHE A 20 -7.38 -1.54 15.63
C PHE A 20 -5.89 -1.70 15.94
N PHE A 21 -5.27 -2.80 15.50
CA PHE A 21 -3.84 -3.02 15.72
C PHE A 21 -2.99 -1.95 15.05
N ASN A 22 -3.28 -1.62 13.80
CA ASN A 22 -2.57 -0.59 13.09
C ASN A 22 -2.69 0.77 13.79
N ARG A 23 -3.87 1.09 14.30
CA ARG A 23 -4.11 2.34 15.04
C ARG A 23 -3.33 2.37 16.36
N VAL A 24 -3.33 1.28 17.12
CA VAL A 24 -2.63 1.19 18.41
C VAL A 24 -1.12 1.22 18.22
N ILE A 25 -0.57 0.38 17.30
CA ILE A 25 0.88 0.29 17.08
C ILE A 25 1.45 1.59 16.53
N SER A 26 0.70 2.27 15.66
CA SER A 26 1.12 3.53 15.08
C SER A 26 0.76 4.76 15.93
N LEU A 27 0.13 4.58 17.09
CA LEU A 27 -0.43 5.68 17.90
C LEU A 27 -1.30 6.64 17.07
N GLY A 28 -2.04 6.10 16.09
CA GLY A 28 -2.84 6.88 15.14
C GLY A 28 -2.05 7.60 14.05
N MET A 29 -0.73 7.48 14.03
CA MET A 29 0.14 8.15 13.05
C MET A 29 -0.12 7.67 11.61
N GLN A 30 -0.50 6.40 11.41
CA GLN A 30 -0.82 5.85 10.09
C GLN A 30 -1.86 6.69 9.33
N THR A 31 -2.92 7.12 9.99
CA THR A 31 -3.96 7.96 9.37
C THR A 31 -3.38 9.28 8.86
N ARG A 32 -2.51 9.91 9.67
CA ARG A 32 -1.85 11.18 9.27
C ARG A 32 -0.87 10.97 8.12
N VAL A 33 -0.13 9.87 8.16
CA VAL A 33 0.83 9.50 7.10
C VAL A 33 0.09 9.26 5.79
N LYS A 34 -0.94 8.40 5.78
CA LYS A 34 -1.77 8.13 4.58
C LYS A 34 -2.33 9.42 3.98
N LYS A 35 -2.98 10.28 4.80
CA LYS A 35 -3.53 11.55 4.33
C LYS A 35 -2.46 12.52 3.79
N LYS A 36 -1.27 12.57 4.41
CA LYS A 36 -0.19 13.43 3.93
C LYS A 36 0.48 12.88 2.66
N SER A 37 0.51 11.56 2.49
CA SER A 37 1.04 10.92 1.28
C SER A 37 0.14 11.16 0.08
N LEU A 38 -1.18 11.08 0.25
CA LEU A 38 -2.14 11.35 -0.82
C LEU A 38 -2.05 12.79 -1.36
N LYS A 39 -1.65 13.76 -0.53
CA LYS A 39 -1.38 15.14 -0.98
C LYS A 39 -0.18 15.27 -1.94
N LEU A 40 0.57 14.20 -2.14
CA LEU A 40 1.65 14.17 -3.12
C LEU A 40 1.13 13.87 -4.54
N LEU A 41 -0.08 13.34 -4.69
CA LEU A 41 -0.69 13.08 -5.97
C LEU A 41 -1.37 14.34 -6.52
N ASN A 42 -1.43 14.45 -7.85
CA ASN A 42 -2.33 15.37 -8.52
C ASN A 42 -3.61 14.59 -8.84
N ILE A 43 -4.69 14.89 -8.10
CA ILE A 43 -5.98 14.17 -8.19
C ILE A 43 -6.98 15.12 -8.86
N GLU A 44 -7.38 14.78 -10.08
CA GLU A 44 -8.35 15.53 -10.86
C GLU A 44 -9.75 14.91 -10.72
N ASP A 45 -10.80 15.73 -10.86
CA ASP A 45 -12.18 15.27 -10.84
C ASP A 45 -12.43 14.23 -11.92
N GLY A 46 -13.21 13.20 -11.59
CA GLY A 46 -13.55 12.12 -12.52
C GLY A 46 -12.43 11.09 -12.76
N SER A 47 -11.24 11.25 -12.13
CA SER A 47 -10.15 10.30 -12.30
C SER A 47 -10.55 8.88 -11.87
N ASN A 48 -10.04 7.90 -12.61
CA ASN A 48 -10.11 6.48 -12.26
C ASN A 48 -8.91 6.12 -11.39
N VAL A 49 -9.18 5.63 -10.18
CA VAL A 49 -8.16 5.30 -9.18
C VAL A 49 -8.17 3.80 -8.88
N LEU A 50 -7.01 3.16 -8.91
CA LEU A 50 -6.82 1.78 -8.47
C LEU A 50 -6.01 1.77 -7.17
N ASP A 51 -6.56 1.16 -6.11
CA ASP A 51 -5.86 0.92 -4.84
C ASP A 51 -5.50 -0.56 -4.74
N ILE A 52 -4.22 -0.89 -4.91
CA ILE A 52 -3.69 -2.26 -4.88
C ILE A 52 -3.31 -2.62 -3.44
N CYS A 53 -3.61 -3.85 -3.01
CA CYS A 53 -3.51 -4.27 -1.61
C CYS A 53 -4.34 -3.35 -0.70
N THR A 54 -5.57 -3.06 -1.12
CA THR A 54 -6.45 -2.11 -0.45
C THR A 54 -6.78 -2.51 1.00
N GLY A 55 -6.66 -3.79 1.33
CA GLY A 55 -6.97 -4.32 2.65
C GLY A 55 -8.39 -4.01 3.06
N THR A 56 -8.54 -3.34 4.18
CA THR A 56 -9.84 -2.87 4.71
C THR A 56 -10.32 -1.55 4.07
N GLY A 57 -9.68 -1.09 2.98
CA GLY A 57 -10.09 0.05 2.17
C GLY A 57 -9.61 1.43 2.66
N ASP A 58 -8.73 1.50 3.65
CA ASP A 58 -8.37 2.78 4.30
C ASP A 58 -7.88 3.87 3.32
N LEU A 59 -6.97 3.52 2.38
CA LEU A 59 -6.49 4.50 1.39
C LEU A 59 -7.62 4.91 0.44
N ALA A 60 -8.37 3.95 -0.08
CA ALA A 60 -9.53 4.19 -0.95
C ALA A 60 -10.53 5.16 -0.30
N PHE A 61 -10.86 4.95 0.99
CA PHE A 61 -11.75 5.86 1.72
C PHE A 61 -11.15 7.24 1.97
N PHE A 62 -9.84 7.35 2.20
CA PHE A 62 -9.21 8.67 2.33
C PHE A 62 -9.16 9.42 1.00
N ILE A 63 -8.91 8.71 -0.12
CA ILE A 63 -8.97 9.28 -1.47
C ILE A 63 -10.37 9.82 -1.73
N ASN A 64 -11.40 9.03 -1.45
CA ASN A 64 -12.79 9.43 -1.61
C ASN A 64 -13.16 10.67 -0.77
N LYS A 65 -12.65 10.76 0.46
CA LYS A 65 -12.86 11.96 1.31
C LYS A 65 -12.16 13.20 0.78
N ILE A 66 -11.08 13.06 0.02
CA ILE A 66 -10.39 14.19 -0.62
C ILE A 66 -11.19 14.67 -1.81
N ASN A 67 -11.69 13.74 -2.62
CA ASN A 67 -12.49 14.01 -3.79
C ASN A 67 -13.56 12.92 -3.99
N PRO A 68 -14.83 13.21 -3.73
CA PRO A 68 -15.92 12.24 -3.87
C PRO A 68 -16.32 11.96 -5.33
N ASN A 69 -15.83 12.75 -6.30
CA ASN A 69 -16.16 12.58 -7.73
C ASN A 69 -15.26 11.58 -8.46
N LEU A 70 -14.49 10.78 -7.73
CA LEU A 70 -13.58 9.78 -8.30
C LEU A 70 -14.26 8.42 -8.48
N ASN A 71 -13.79 7.66 -9.49
CA ASN A 71 -14.09 6.25 -9.64
C ASN A 71 -13.00 5.43 -8.97
N ILE A 72 -13.27 4.82 -7.83
CA ILE A 72 -12.25 4.12 -7.03
C ILE A 72 -12.47 2.62 -7.13
N THR A 73 -11.42 1.91 -7.51
CA THR A 73 -11.36 0.45 -7.51
C THR A 73 -10.30 0.00 -6.51
N GLY A 74 -10.68 -0.79 -5.51
CA GLY A 74 -9.76 -1.42 -4.57
C GLY A 74 -9.64 -2.90 -4.88
N ILE A 75 -8.42 -3.43 -4.89
CA ILE A 75 -8.18 -4.87 -5.00
C ILE A 75 -7.34 -5.38 -3.83
N ASP A 76 -7.66 -6.60 -3.42
CA ASP A 76 -6.88 -7.35 -2.45
C ASP A 76 -6.99 -8.84 -2.73
N PHE A 77 -6.00 -9.63 -2.31
CA PHE A 77 -6.04 -11.09 -2.45
C PHE A 77 -6.73 -11.79 -1.26
N SER A 78 -7.07 -11.03 -0.20
CA SER A 78 -7.76 -11.48 1.00
C SER A 78 -9.24 -11.11 0.96
N GLU A 79 -10.11 -12.10 0.73
CA GLU A 79 -11.57 -11.86 0.75
C GLU A 79 -12.04 -11.31 2.10
N LYS A 80 -11.46 -11.78 3.23
CA LYS A 80 -11.83 -11.28 4.57
C LYS A 80 -11.51 -9.81 4.79
N MET A 81 -10.46 -9.29 4.15
CA MET A 81 -10.17 -7.86 4.14
C MET A 81 -11.21 -7.09 3.33
N LEU A 82 -11.56 -7.61 2.16
CA LEU A 82 -12.54 -6.98 1.27
C LEU A 82 -13.96 -6.99 1.85
N GLU A 83 -14.35 -8.02 2.59
CA GLU A 83 -15.62 -8.04 3.35
C GLU A 83 -15.72 -6.81 4.28
N ILE A 84 -14.63 -6.47 4.98
CA ILE A 84 -14.57 -5.30 5.86
C ILE A 84 -14.63 -4.00 5.05
N ALA A 85 -13.90 -3.93 3.93
CA ALA A 85 -13.92 -2.77 3.04
C ALA A 85 -15.35 -2.52 2.49
N ARG A 86 -16.01 -3.57 1.98
CA ARG A 86 -17.40 -3.49 1.49
C ARG A 86 -18.39 -3.14 2.60
N ALA A 87 -18.19 -3.64 3.82
CA ALA A 87 -19.04 -3.26 4.95
C ALA A 87 -18.92 -1.76 5.29
N LYS A 88 -17.69 -1.21 5.30
CA LYS A 88 -17.44 0.22 5.50
C LYS A 88 -17.98 1.08 4.36
N GLN A 89 -17.99 0.56 3.13
CA GLN A 89 -18.46 1.29 1.94
C GLN A 89 -19.92 1.71 2.04
N LYS A 90 -20.76 1.00 2.80
CA LYS A 90 -22.18 1.31 2.98
C LYS A 90 -22.42 2.71 3.55
N ASP A 91 -21.44 3.26 4.26
CA ASP A 91 -21.49 4.60 4.84
C ASP A 91 -21.08 5.71 3.83
N TYR A 92 -20.77 5.32 2.59
CA TYR A 92 -20.31 6.23 1.53
C TYR A 92 -21.24 6.16 0.32
N GLN A 93 -21.70 7.31 -0.15
CA GLN A 93 -22.47 7.40 -1.40
C GLN A 93 -21.48 7.44 -2.56
N ASN A 94 -21.10 6.26 -3.15
CA ASN A 94 -20.11 6.43 -4.21
C ASN A 94 -19.81 5.25 -5.11
N ASN A 95 -19.10 5.59 -6.19
CA ASN A 95 -18.51 4.77 -7.23
C ASN A 95 -17.24 4.02 -6.75
N MET A 96 -17.26 3.48 -5.53
CA MET A 96 -16.19 2.59 -5.06
C MET A 96 -16.57 1.14 -5.33
N LYS A 97 -15.59 0.35 -5.78
CA LYS A 97 -15.74 -1.09 -6.00
C LYS A 97 -14.57 -1.83 -5.39
N PHE A 98 -14.83 -3.00 -4.79
CA PHE A 98 -13.80 -3.82 -4.17
C PHE A 98 -13.84 -5.25 -4.74
N PHE A 99 -12.71 -5.69 -5.35
CA PHE A 99 -12.59 -6.96 -6.03
C PHE A 99 -11.50 -7.84 -5.44
N LEU A 100 -11.74 -9.14 -5.40
CA LEU A 100 -10.71 -10.13 -5.13
C LEU A 100 -9.84 -10.26 -6.38
N ALA A 101 -8.59 -9.85 -6.31
CA ALA A 101 -7.65 -9.96 -7.42
C ALA A 101 -6.20 -10.02 -6.91
N ASP A 102 -5.33 -10.57 -7.77
CA ASP A 102 -3.89 -10.60 -7.55
C ASP A 102 -3.24 -9.41 -8.28
N GLY A 103 -2.46 -8.62 -7.56
CA GLY A 103 -1.74 -7.49 -8.15
C GLY A 103 -0.71 -7.88 -9.22
N ARG A 104 -0.32 -9.16 -9.27
CA ARG A 104 0.61 -9.71 -10.27
C ARG A 104 -0.04 -9.97 -11.63
N GLU A 105 -1.37 -9.98 -11.68
CA GLU A 105 -2.18 -10.18 -12.89
C GLU A 105 -3.49 -9.41 -12.73
N LEU A 106 -3.44 -8.13 -13.11
CA LEU A 106 -4.57 -7.22 -12.94
C LEU A 106 -5.66 -7.47 -13.98
N PRO A 107 -6.92 -7.73 -13.56
CA PRO A 107 -8.03 -8.00 -14.47
C PRO A 107 -8.61 -6.72 -15.11
N PHE A 108 -7.73 -5.84 -15.57
CA PHE A 108 -8.09 -4.56 -16.18
C PHE A 108 -7.37 -4.39 -17.51
N GLU A 109 -7.97 -3.62 -18.41
CA GLU A 109 -7.37 -3.26 -19.68
C GLU A 109 -6.19 -2.30 -19.50
N ASP A 110 -5.36 -2.19 -20.54
CA ASP A 110 -4.28 -1.22 -20.60
C ASP A 110 -4.84 0.21 -20.47
N ASP A 111 -4.04 1.11 -19.93
CA ASP A 111 -4.34 2.54 -19.89
C ASP A 111 -5.72 2.90 -19.30
N THR A 112 -6.16 2.15 -18.27
CA THR A 112 -7.47 2.30 -17.63
C THR A 112 -7.47 3.36 -16.52
N PHE A 113 -6.39 3.43 -15.72
CA PHE A 113 -6.36 4.24 -14.51
C PHE A 113 -5.49 5.49 -14.65
N ASP A 114 -5.97 6.58 -14.07
CA ASP A 114 -5.23 7.84 -13.98
C ASP A 114 -4.25 7.80 -12.79
N ILE A 115 -4.66 7.12 -11.72
CA ILE A 115 -3.90 7.01 -10.47
C ILE A 115 -3.90 5.57 -9.99
N VAL A 116 -2.73 5.10 -9.54
CA VAL A 116 -2.59 3.86 -8.77
C VAL A 116 -2.05 4.19 -7.39
N THR A 117 -2.55 3.55 -6.35
CA THR A 117 -1.99 3.60 -5.00
C THR A 117 -1.67 2.18 -4.51
N ILE A 118 -0.59 2.06 -3.74
CA ILE A 118 -0.28 0.85 -2.99
C ILE A 118 0.28 1.26 -1.63
N GLY A 119 -0.43 0.88 -0.57
CA GLY A 119 -0.09 1.25 0.79
C GLY A 119 0.25 0.07 1.67
N PHE A 120 1.51 -0.02 2.13
CA PHE A 120 2.02 -1.08 3.02
C PHE A 120 1.84 -2.50 2.46
N GLY A 121 1.71 -2.62 1.12
CA GLY A 121 1.42 -3.86 0.41
C GLY A 121 2.60 -4.42 -0.36
N LEU A 122 3.34 -3.58 -1.09
CA LEU A 122 4.32 -4.00 -2.09
C LEU A 122 5.40 -4.93 -1.51
N ARG A 123 5.90 -4.64 -0.32
CA ARG A 123 6.91 -5.48 0.36
C ARG A 123 6.44 -6.89 0.68
N ASN A 124 5.13 -7.13 0.70
CA ASN A 124 4.54 -8.43 1.04
C ASN A 124 4.32 -9.33 -0.19
N ILE A 125 4.49 -8.80 -1.39
CA ILE A 125 4.31 -9.54 -2.63
C ILE A 125 5.63 -10.20 -3.03
N GLU A 126 5.60 -11.49 -3.33
CA GLU A 126 6.80 -12.27 -3.68
C GLU A 126 7.43 -11.76 -4.99
N ASN A 127 6.64 -11.51 -6.01
CA ASN A 127 7.09 -11.01 -7.30
C ASN A 127 6.57 -9.58 -7.53
N TYR A 128 7.04 -8.64 -6.71
CA TYR A 128 6.65 -7.23 -6.83
C TYR A 128 7.09 -6.57 -8.14
N GLU A 129 8.11 -7.10 -8.82
CA GLU A 129 8.48 -6.62 -10.15
C GLU A 129 7.38 -6.84 -11.19
N ARG A 130 6.68 -7.97 -11.09
CA ARG A 130 5.53 -8.25 -11.94
C ARG A 130 4.39 -7.28 -11.65
N VAL A 131 4.14 -6.98 -10.36
CA VAL A 131 3.14 -5.96 -9.97
C VAL A 131 3.46 -4.61 -10.57
N ILE A 132 4.72 -4.17 -10.51
CA ILE A 132 5.14 -2.88 -11.08
C ILE A 132 4.95 -2.87 -12.61
N SER A 133 5.18 -4.00 -13.29
CA SER A 133 4.91 -4.13 -14.73
C SER A 133 3.40 -4.04 -15.04
N GLU A 134 2.55 -4.67 -14.22
CA GLU A 134 1.10 -4.58 -14.35
C GLU A 134 0.60 -3.15 -14.08
N ILE A 135 1.15 -2.49 -13.06
CA ILE A 135 0.84 -1.07 -12.78
C ILE A 135 1.20 -0.21 -14.01
N HIS A 136 2.36 -0.45 -14.61
CA HIS A 136 2.75 0.28 -15.84
C HIS A 136 1.75 0.04 -16.97
N ARG A 137 1.29 -1.21 -17.13
CA ARG A 137 0.33 -1.58 -18.17
C ARG A 137 -1.00 -0.86 -18.00
N VAL A 138 -1.60 -0.92 -16.79
CA VAL A 138 -2.94 -0.38 -16.54
C VAL A 138 -3.00 1.13 -16.31
N LEU A 139 -1.87 1.76 -15.99
CA LEU A 139 -1.79 3.22 -15.88
C LEU A 139 -1.79 3.87 -17.25
N LYS A 140 -2.64 4.88 -17.42
CA LYS A 140 -2.65 5.76 -18.59
C LYS A 140 -1.30 6.44 -18.81
N PRO A 141 -1.00 6.90 -20.03
CA PRO A 141 0.13 7.81 -20.27
C PRO A 141 0.10 8.99 -19.31
N LYS A 142 1.23 9.31 -18.68
CA LYS A 142 1.37 10.34 -17.63
C LYS A 142 0.60 10.08 -16.32
N GLY A 143 -0.11 8.95 -16.18
CA GLY A 143 -0.76 8.55 -14.92
C GLY A 143 0.26 8.42 -13.78
N GLN A 144 -0.21 8.56 -12.54
CA GLN A 144 0.65 8.58 -11.36
C GLN A 144 0.47 7.34 -10.49
N ILE A 145 1.57 6.87 -9.90
CA ILE A 145 1.53 5.88 -8.82
C ILE A 145 2.09 6.46 -7.54
N LEU A 146 1.41 6.22 -6.43
CA LEU A 146 1.89 6.42 -5.06
C LEU A 146 2.22 5.06 -4.43
N ASN A 147 3.49 4.83 -4.14
CA ASN A 147 3.92 3.77 -3.24
C ASN A 147 4.11 4.36 -1.83
N LEU A 148 3.47 3.77 -0.83
CA LEU A 148 3.61 4.12 0.58
C LEU A 148 3.97 2.87 1.36
N ASP A 149 5.20 2.79 1.89
CA ASP A 149 5.63 1.61 2.65
C ASP A 149 6.66 1.97 3.72
N PHE A 150 7.09 0.99 4.50
CA PHE A 150 8.23 1.14 5.39
C PHE A 150 9.50 1.36 4.58
N SER A 151 10.27 2.36 4.98
CA SER A 151 11.61 2.59 4.44
C SER A 151 12.58 1.53 4.97
N CYS A 152 13.39 1.00 4.07
CA CYS A 152 14.49 0.07 4.41
C CYS A 152 15.83 0.78 4.39
N ASP A 153 15.84 2.11 4.28
CA ASP A 153 17.05 2.90 4.32
C ASP A 153 17.70 2.79 5.69
N LYS A 154 19.02 2.68 5.71
CA LYS A 154 19.81 2.61 6.94
C LYS A 154 19.78 3.97 7.65
N SER A 155 18.95 4.10 8.68
CA SER A 155 18.92 5.26 9.54
C SER A 155 18.90 4.84 11.01
N PHE A 156 19.33 5.75 11.90
CA PHE A 156 19.26 5.52 13.34
C PHE A 156 17.82 5.25 13.80
N ALA A 157 16.87 6.01 13.28
CA ALA A 157 15.45 5.84 13.61
C ALA A 157 14.88 4.48 13.17
N ASN A 158 15.31 3.96 12.01
CA ASN A 158 14.94 2.61 11.57
C ASN A 158 15.50 1.54 12.52
N SER A 159 16.74 1.70 12.98
CA SER A 159 17.37 0.78 13.96
C SER A 159 16.63 0.79 15.29
N VAL A 160 16.29 1.97 15.80
CA VAL A 160 15.48 2.12 17.03
C VAL A 160 14.09 1.53 16.87
N PHE A 161 13.42 1.78 15.73
CA PHE A 161 12.10 1.23 15.46
C PHE A 161 12.13 -0.30 15.43
N ASP A 162 13.12 -0.91 14.78
CA ASP A 162 13.27 -2.36 14.70
C ASP A 162 13.53 -2.97 16.10
N LEU A 163 14.34 -2.30 16.93
CA LEU A 163 14.62 -2.71 18.31
C LEU A 163 13.33 -2.66 19.16
N LEU A 164 12.64 -1.52 19.17
CA LEU A 164 11.40 -1.34 19.93
C LEU A 164 10.32 -2.33 19.49
N THR A 165 10.17 -2.54 18.19
CA THR A 165 9.19 -3.49 17.65
C THR A 165 9.56 -4.92 18.06
N SER A 166 10.84 -5.29 18.06
CA SER A 166 11.33 -6.59 18.52
C SER A 166 11.02 -6.82 20.02
N ILE A 167 11.23 -5.81 20.86
CA ILE A 167 10.92 -5.88 22.31
C ILE A 167 9.40 -6.04 22.51
N LEU A 168 8.59 -5.20 21.89
CA LEU A 168 7.14 -5.26 21.99
C LEU A 168 6.56 -6.62 21.55
N THR A 169 7.16 -7.23 20.52
CA THR A 169 6.72 -8.54 20.00
C THR A 169 7.05 -9.69 20.92
N SER A 170 8.06 -9.57 21.78
CA SER A 170 8.39 -10.62 22.76
C SER A 170 7.33 -10.76 23.86
N PHE A 171 6.55 -9.70 24.11
CA PHE A 171 5.50 -9.67 25.13
C PHE A 171 4.09 -9.97 24.59
N THR A 172 3.92 -10.22 23.28
CA THR A 172 2.60 -10.48 22.69
C THR A 172 2.41 -11.94 22.31
N SER A 173 1.22 -12.47 22.52
CA SER A 173 0.84 -13.83 22.08
C SER A 173 0.82 -14.00 20.54
N LYS A 174 0.94 -12.90 19.78
CA LYS A 174 0.95 -12.87 18.30
C LYS A 174 2.36 -12.72 17.71
N LYS A 175 3.35 -13.36 18.31
CA LYS A 175 4.77 -13.33 17.87
C LYS A 175 4.97 -13.48 16.36
N ASN A 176 4.20 -14.37 15.71
CA ASN A 176 4.41 -14.68 14.30
C ASN A 176 4.02 -13.52 13.35
N SER A 177 2.91 -12.82 13.63
CA SER A 177 2.47 -11.69 12.78
C SER A 177 3.42 -10.51 12.84
N PHE A 178 3.95 -10.20 14.03
CA PHE A 178 4.91 -9.12 14.22
C PHE A 178 6.29 -9.47 13.68
N ARG A 179 6.76 -10.71 13.88
CA ARG A 179 8.02 -11.18 13.29
C ARG A 179 7.97 -11.05 11.78
N TYR A 180 6.83 -11.39 11.16
CA TYR A 180 6.64 -11.21 9.72
C TYR A 180 6.77 -9.74 9.30
N LEU A 181 6.15 -8.79 10.03
CA LEU A 181 6.26 -7.36 9.71
C LEU A 181 7.71 -6.86 9.73
N ILE A 182 8.50 -7.32 10.72
CA ILE A 182 9.92 -6.95 10.82
C ILE A 182 10.74 -7.59 9.71
N SER A 183 10.55 -8.90 9.46
CA SER A 183 11.31 -9.61 8.43
C SER A 183 10.98 -9.10 7.04
N SER A 184 9.70 -8.89 6.73
CA SER A 184 9.29 -8.34 5.42
C SER A 184 9.86 -6.96 5.14
N LYS A 185 10.01 -6.11 6.17
CA LYS A 185 10.70 -4.82 6.06
C LYS A 185 12.17 -5.02 5.74
N LYS A 186 12.90 -5.86 6.49
CA LYS A 186 14.34 -6.07 6.30
C LYS A 186 14.73 -6.69 4.95
N GLU A 187 13.82 -7.47 4.37
CA GLU A 187 14.01 -8.13 3.08
C GLU A 187 13.56 -7.29 1.88
N PHE A 188 12.99 -6.12 2.12
CA PHE A 188 12.51 -5.26 1.05
C PHE A 188 13.62 -4.33 0.54
N LEU A 189 13.37 -3.69 -0.59
CA LEU A 189 14.30 -2.78 -1.25
C LEU A 189 14.54 -1.50 -0.44
N SER A 190 15.77 -0.98 -0.51
CA SER A 190 16.00 0.40 -0.12
C SER A 190 15.19 1.35 -1.00
N SER A 191 14.93 2.56 -0.52
CA SER A 191 14.22 3.56 -1.31
C SER A 191 14.93 3.89 -2.63
N THR A 192 16.25 3.82 -2.66
CA THR A 192 17.03 4.04 -3.89
C THR A 192 16.86 2.89 -4.88
N ASP A 193 16.93 1.64 -4.41
CA ASP A 193 16.75 0.46 -5.26
C ASP A 193 15.33 0.39 -5.81
N LEU A 194 14.33 0.77 -4.99
CA LEU A 194 12.94 0.86 -5.41
C LEU A 194 12.77 1.88 -6.55
N ILE A 195 13.36 3.08 -6.42
CA ILE A 195 13.32 4.09 -7.49
C ILE A 195 13.98 3.57 -8.76
N ASN A 196 15.13 2.91 -8.64
CA ASN A 196 15.82 2.36 -9.80
C ASN A 196 15.00 1.24 -10.46
N LEU A 197 14.30 0.43 -9.68
CA LEU A 197 13.40 -0.58 -10.19
C LEU A 197 12.23 0.06 -10.98
N PHE A 198 11.54 1.04 -10.41
CA PHE A 198 10.47 1.74 -11.11
C PHE A 198 10.96 2.39 -12.41
N ARG A 199 12.15 3.01 -12.40
CA ARG A 199 12.76 3.58 -13.61
C ARG A 199 13.00 2.54 -14.71
N ARG A 200 13.55 1.36 -14.35
CA ARG A 200 13.73 0.25 -15.29
C ARG A 200 12.41 -0.26 -15.87
N LYS A 201 11.30 -0.10 -15.15
CA LYS A 201 9.96 -0.49 -15.58
C LYS A 201 9.19 0.62 -16.33
N GLY A 202 9.86 1.70 -16.73
CA GLY A 202 9.27 2.76 -17.56
C GLY A 202 8.62 3.89 -16.78
N PHE A 203 9.00 4.10 -15.52
CA PHE A 203 8.47 5.20 -14.72
C PHE A 203 9.48 6.33 -14.55
N ILE A 204 8.98 7.55 -14.45
CA ILE A 204 9.73 8.74 -14.03
C ILE A 204 9.49 8.97 -12.54
N PHE A 205 10.56 9.02 -11.76
CA PHE A 205 10.46 9.42 -10.35
C PHE A 205 10.15 10.92 -10.25
N LEU A 206 9.11 11.27 -9.49
CA LEU A 206 8.69 12.65 -9.31
C LEU A 206 9.16 13.21 -7.96
N LYS A 207 8.80 12.54 -6.87
CA LYS A 207 9.09 13.03 -5.52
C LYS A 207 8.99 11.92 -4.48
N ARG A 208 9.65 12.16 -3.35
CA ARG A 208 9.59 11.34 -2.13
C ARG A 208 9.32 12.20 -0.92
N LYS A 209 8.64 11.61 0.05
CA LYS A 209 8.48 12.19 1.38
C LYS A 209 8.68 11.12 2.43
N TYR A 210 9.50 11.43 3.42
CA TYR A 210 9.67 10.60 4.61
C TYR A 210 8.74 11.02 5.74
N PHE A 211 8.37 10.04 6.55
CA PHE A 211 7.53 10.20 7.73
C PHE A 211 8.13 9.38 8.88
N ALA A 212 7.72 9.73 10.13
CA ALA A 212 8.13 9.01 11.33
C ALA A 212 9.65 8.82 11.40
N PHE A 213 10.41 9.92 11.25
CA PHE A 213 11.88 9.89 11.28
C PHE A 213 12.47 8.90 10.26
N GLU A 214 11.98 8.93 9.02
CA GLU A 214 12.42 8.08 7.91
C GLU A 214 12.02 6.60 8.00
N VAL A 215 11.20 6.21 8.98
CA VAL A 215 10.71 4.83 9.10
C VAL A 215 9.69 4.48 8.01
N ILE A 216 8.98 5.47 7.47
CA ILE A 216 8.01 5.33 6.40
C ILE A 216 8.38 6.28 5.28
N SER A 217 8.29 5.80 4.04
CA SER A 217 8.47 6.61 2.84
C SER A 217 7.25 6.55 1.93
N ALA A 218 7.01 7.65 1.24
CA ALA A 218 6.04 7.74 0.15
C ALA A 218 6.75 8.24 -1.10
N GLU A 219 6.74 7.44 -2.14
CA GLU A 219 7.30 7.75 -3.46
C GLU A 219 6.18 7.94 -4.48
N VAL A 220 6.29 8.98 -5.28
CA VAL A 220 5.41 9.21 -6.43
C VAL A 220 6.19 9.08 -7.71
N PHE A 221 5.65 8.29 -8.62
CA PHE A 221 6.18 8.13 -9.96
C PHE A 221 5.10 8.45 -10.99
N ARG A 222 5.53 8.74 -12.20
CA ARG A 222 4.68 8.99 -13.36
C ARG A 222 4.99 7.96 -14.44
N ASN A 223 3.95 7.42 -15.06
CA ASN A 223 4.09 6.55 -16.21
C ASN A 223 4.70 7.34 -17.40
N ASN A 224 5.73 6.79 -18.02
CA ASN A 224 6.45 7.42 -19.13
C ASN A 224 5.99 6.91 -20.51
N LYS A 225 4.74 6.41 -20.58
CA LYS A 225 4.11 6.16 -21.89
C LYS A 225 3.81 7.47 -22.60
#